data_dbf25b5a4a70888f64a15ec31a823b33
#
_entry.id   dbf25b5a4a70888f64a15ec31a823b33
#
_cell.length_a   1.000
_cell.length_b   1.000
_cell.length_c   1.000
_cell.angle_alpha   90.00
_cell.angle_beta   90.00
_cell.angle_gamma   90.00
#
_symmetry.space_group_name_H-M   'P 1'
#
loop_
_entity.id
_entity.type
_entity.pdbx_description
1 polymer ?
#
loop_
_entity_poly.entity_id
_entity_poly.type
_entity_poly.pdbx_seq_one_letter_code
_entity_poly.pdbx_strand_id
1 'polypeptide(L)'
;MRHIGEKMILLLCIAVFGIAAVKLIDIGKEYYDGQKEYKELKAYIKEVPVCQPEKMTGDEPEKETGKEIDFEGLRKINEDLVAWIQIPGIGVDYPVVQGEDNEYYLYHTFQKENNKAGSIFLDYRNHDDFTDRRVILYGHNMKDGSMFSNLKQYQDSVFRKNSDSAYLYLPEKTLHLEITACEKVSMRDDIYALEDDVSCDWPEEIILSTCSSSSDMRLILRCKITRVLHLKSDEDTSQM
;
A
#
# COMPACT_ATOMS: atom_id res chain seq x y z
N MET A 1 -4.95 -55.83 24.78
CA MET A 1 -5.83 -54.73 24.36
C MET A 1 -5.22 -53.32 24.61
N ARG A 2 -4.51 -53.12 25.73
CA ARG A 2 -3.91 -51.79 26.09
C ARG A 2 -2.91 -51.28 25.06
N HIS A 3 -1.99 -52.10 24.52
CA HIS A 3 -1.01 -51.74 23.52
C HIS A 3 -1.58 -51.40 22.11
N ILE A 4 -2.78 -51.87 21.79
CA ILE A 4 -3.44 -51.55 20.52
C ILE A 4 -3.99 -50.10 20.57
N GLY A 5 -4.56 -49.70 21.71
CA GLY A 5 -5.04 -48.36 21.93
C GLY A 5 -3.91 -47.31 21.85
N GLU A 6 -2.76 -47.60 22.48
CA GLU A 6 -1.58 -46.73 22.45
C GLU A 6 -1.04 -46.52 21.01
N LYS A 7 -0.97 -47.60 20.22
CA LYS A 7 -0.56 -47.54 18.81
C LYS A 7 -1.54 -46.75 17.94
N MET A 8 -2.83 -46.90 18.20
CA MET A 8 -3.87 -46.11 17.48
C MET A 8 -3.77 -44.62 17.79
N ILE A 9 -3.56 -44.26 19.06
CA ILE A 9 -3.35 -42.86 19.47
C ILE A 9 -2.10 -42.28 18.81
N LEU A 10 -0.98 -43.03 18.82
CA LEU A 10 0.26 -42.59 18.17
C LEU A 10 0.06 -42.34 16.68
N LEU A 11 -0.62 -43.24 15.96
CA LEU A 11 -0.91 -43.05 14.53
C LEU A 11 -1.78 -41.82 14.28
N LEU A 12 -2.79 -41.58 15.13
CA LEU A 12 -3.63 -40.40 15.06
C LEU A 12 -2.80 -39.10 15.25
N CYS A 13 -1.92 -39.09 16.27
CA CYS A 13 -1.03 -37.96 16.51
C CYS A 13 -0.11 -37.69 15.31
N ILE A 14 0.47 -38.73 14.71
CA ILE A 14 1.32 -38.59 13.51
C ILE A 14 0.51 -38.02 12.33
N ALA A 15 -0.72 -38.51 12.13
CA ALA A 15 -1.59 -38.00 11.05
C ALA A 15 -1.96 -36.51 11.25
N VAL A 16 -2.34 -36.13 12.48
CA VAL A 16 -2.64 -34.71 12.82
C VAL A 16 -1.41 -33.82 12.63
N PHE A 17 -0.25 -34.30 13.09
CA PHE A 17 1.01 -33.55 12.90
C PHE A 17 1.36 -33.41 11.42
N GLY A 18 1.19 -34.46 10.62
CA GLY A 18 1.42 -34.41 9.17
C GLY A 18 0.51 -33.39 8.48
N ILE A 19 -0.79 -33.39 8.81
CA ILE A 19 -1.75 -32.41 8.27
C ILE A 19 -1.37 -30.98 8.68
N ALA A 20 -0.99 -30.77 9.94
CA ALA A 20 -0.57 -29.47 10.44
C ALA A 20 0.70 -28.97 9.73
N ALA A 21 1.68 -29.85 9.50
CA ALA A 21 2.91 -29.54 8.80
C ALA A 21 2.65 -29.10 7.35
N VAL A 22 1.80 -29.83 6.61
CA VAL A 22 1.38 -29.46 5.24
C VAL A 22 0.74 -28.08 5.23
N LYS A 23 -0.22 -27.81 6.12
CA LYS A 23 -0.85 -26.50 6.21
C LYS A 23 0.13 -25.37 6.52
N LEU A 24 1.13 -25.60 7.37
CA LEU A 24 2.18 -24.60 7.66
C LEU A 24 3.05 -24.33 6.43
N ILE A 25 3.36 -25.36 5.65
CA ILE A 25 4.12 -25.20 4.39
C ILE A 25 3.29 -24.39 3.39
N ASP A 26 2.00 -24.69 3.23
CA ASP A 26 1.11 -23.97 2.31
C ASP A 26 1.01 -22.47 2.71
N ILE A 27 0.83 -22.18 4.00
CA ILE A 27 0.83 -20.80 4.50
C ILE A 27 2.17 -20.12 4.23
N GLY A 28 3.29 -20.77 4.52
CA GLY A 28 4.62 -20.22 4.28
C GLY A 28 4.88 -19.92 2.80
N LYS A 29 4.41 -20.82 1.92
CA LYS A 29 4.49 -20.62 0.46
C LYS A 29 3.65 -19.42 0.02
N GLU A 30 2.41 -19.29 0.49
CA GLU A 30 1.52 -18.15 0.16
C GLU A 30 2.18 -16.81 0.53
N TYR A 31 2.80 -16.69 1.72
CA TYR A 31 3.55 -15.50 2.12
C TYR A 31 4.77 -15.24 1.23
N TYR A 32 5.53 -16.30 0.92
CA TYR A 32 6.71 -16.19 0.06
C TYR A 32 6.36 -15.74 -1.36
N ASP A 33 5.32 -16.33 -1.96
CA ASP A 33 4.87 -16.02 -3.32
C ASP A 33 4.40 -14.56 -3.41
N GLY A 34 3.61 -14.08 -2.44
CA GLY A 34 3.19 -12.68 -2.38
C GLY A 34 4.37 -11.70 -2.24
N GLN A 35 5.31 -11.96 -1.33
CA GLN A 35 6.49 -11.11 -1.17
C GLN A 35 7.38 -11.10 -2.41
N LYS A 36 7.54 -12.25 -3.06
CA LYS A 36 8.32 -12.40 -4.29
C LYS A 36 7.73 -11.56 -5.41
N GLU A 37 6.41 -11.64 -5.62
CA GLU A 37 5.69 -10.86 -6.63
C GLU A 37 5.95 -9.35 -6.44
N TYR A 38 5.68 -8.80 -5.24
CA TYR A 38 5.90 -7.38 -4.98
C TYR A 38 7.35 -6.93 -5.08
N LYS A 39 8.30 -7.85 -4.85
CA LYS A 39 9.72 -7.57 -5.09
C LYS A 39 10.06 -7.49 -6.57
N GLU A 40 9.47 -8.35 -7.39
CA GLU A 40 9.67 -8.36 -8.84
C GLU A 40 9.10 -7.10 -9.51
N LEU A 41 7.97 -6.58 -9.01
CA LEU A 41 7.38 -5.33 -9.50
C LEU A 41 8.31 -4.12 -9.31
N LYS A 42 9.27 -4.15 -8.38
CA LYS A 42 10.26 -3.08 -8.21
C LYS A 42 11.21 -2.92 -9.40
N ALA A 43 11.28 -3.89 -10.30
CA ALA A 43 12.03 -3.75 -11.56
C ALA A 43 11.44 -2.66 -12.50
N TYR A 44 10.18 -2.27 -12.30
CA TYR A 44 9.50 -1.20 -13.04
C TYR A 44 9.72 0.20 -12.43
N ILE A 45 10.58 0.31 -11.43
CA ILE A 45 10.91 1.55 -10.73
C ILE A 45 12.34 1.94 -11.03
N LYS A 46 12.57 3.19 -11.44
CA LYS A 46 13.88 3.81 -11.54
C LYS A 46 14.00 4.92 -10.50
N GLU A 47 15.12 4.94 -9.79
CA GLU A 47 15.46 6.09 -8.94
C GLU A 47 16.02 7.20 -9.82
N VAL A 48 15.44 8.39 -9.72
CA VAL A 48 15.87 9.57 -10.46
C VAL A 48 16.25 10.69 -9.50
N PRO A 49 17.31 11.48 -9.79
CA PRO A 49 17.61 12.66 -8.98
C PRO A 49 16.49 13.68 -9.16
N VAL A 50 15.88 14.15 -8.09
CA VAL A 50 14.95 15.26 -8.13
C VAL A 50 15.78 16.56 -8.22
N CYS A 51 15.74 17.24 -9.36
CA CYS A 51 16.25 18.61 -9.47
C CYS A 51 15.32 19.53 -8.69
N GLN A 52 15.74 19.97 -7.50
CA GLN A 52 15.03 21.03 -6.80
C GLN A 52 15.30 22.36 -7.49
N PRO A 53 14.30 23.24 -7.68
CA PRO A 53 14.57 24.65 -7.93
C PRO A 53 15.31 25.20 -6.68
N GLU A 54 16.44 25.85 -6.90
CA GLU A 54 17.36 26.37 -5.89
C GLU A 54 16.62 27.06 -4.74
N LYS A 55 16.62 26.47 -3.53
CA LYS A 55 16.38 27.23 -2.32
C LYS A 55 17.62 28.03 -2.03
N MET A 56 17.53 29.37 -2.07
CA MET A 56 18.56 30.32 -1.64
C MET A 56 18.74 30.29 -0.11
N THR A 57 19.03 29.14 0.49
CA THR A 57 19.44 29.02 1.89
C THR A 57 20.56 27.98 1.94
N GLY A 58 21.72 28.40 2.44
CA GLY A 58 23.02 27.75 2.34
C GLY A 58 23.22 26.44 3.12
N ASP A 59 22.23 25.58 3.21
CA ASP A 59 22.38 24.21 3.66
C ASP A 59 22.56 23.29 2.45
N GLU A 60 23.47 22.31 2.56
CA GLU A 60 23.69 21.34 1.48
C GLU A 60 22.36 20.70 1.09
N PRO A 61 22.04 20.63 -0.23
CA PRO A 61 20.80 20.02 -0.68
C PRO A 61 20.83 18.52 -0.31
N GLU A 62 19.98 18.09 0.60
CA GLU A 62 19.65 16.66 0.72
C GLU A 62 19.23 16.19 -0.67
N LYS A 63 19.94 15.18 -1.19
CA LYS A 63 19.58 14.54 -2.45
C LYS A 63 18.26 13.81 -2.26
N GLU A 64 17.15 14.53 -2.44
CA GLU A 64 15.86 13.88 -2.62
C GLU A 64 15.92 13.06 -3.91
N THR A 65 15.92 11.75 -3.76
CA THR A 65 15.75 10.84 -4.89
C THR A 65 14.26 10.64 -5.10
N GLY A 66 13.77 11.02 -6.27
CA GLY A 66 12.42 10.69 -6.74
C GLY A 66 12.41 9.31 -7.38
N LYS A 67 11.22 8.82 -7.69
CA LYS A 67 11.03 7.60 -8.46
C LYS A 67 10.33 7.91 -9.77
N GLU A 68 10.80 7.30 -10.82
CA GLU A 68 10.09 7.17 -12.10
C GLU A 68 9.48 5.77 -12.15
N ILE A 69 8.15 5.70 -12.25
CA ILE A 69 7.41 4.45 -12.29
C ILE A 69 7.00 4.18 -13.74
N ASP A 70 7.32 3.00 -14.24
CA ASP A 70 6.85 2.54 -15.56
C ASP A 70 5.39 2.07 -15.47
N PHE A 71 4.46 3.04 -15.43
CA PHE A 71 3.02 2.77 -15.40
C PHE A 71 2.54 2.01 -16.63
N GLU A 72 3.13 2.26 -17.79
CA GLU A 72 2.74 1.58 -19.03
C GLU A 72 3.10 0.08 -18.97
N GLY A 73 4.33 -0.23 -18.53
CA GLY A 73 4.78 -1.60 -18.33
C GLY A 73 3.97 -2.34 -17.27
N LEU A 74 3.68 -1.70 -16.15
CA LEU A 74 2.88 -2.28 -15.07
C LEU A 74 1.41 -2.47 -15.46
N ARG A 75 0.80 -1.57 -16.24
CA ARG A 75 -0.58 -1.71 -16.74
C ARG A 75 -0.75 -2.85 -17.74
N LYS A 76 0.31 -3.30 -18.41
CA LYS A 76 0.29 -4.53 -19.22
C LYS A 76 0.13 -5.79 -18.37
N ILE A 77 0.53 -5.73 -17.09
CA ILE A 77 0.34 -6.82 -16.12
C ILE A 77 -1.03 -6.72 -15.47
N ASN A 78 -1.40 -5.51 -15.01
CA ASN A 78 -2.70 -5.24 -14.40
C ASN A 78 -3.20 -3.84 -14.80
N GLU A 79 -4.26 -3.80 -15.60
CA GLU A 79 -4.90 -2.57 -16.07
C GLU A 79 -5.53 -1.72 -14.95
N ASP A 80 -5.86 -2.35 -13.82
CA ASP A 80 -6.47 -1.71 -12.65
C ASP A 80 -5.45 -0.84 -11.86
N LEU A 81 -4.20 -0.74 -12.32
CA LEU A 81 -3.20 0.12 -11.69
C LEU A 81 -3.55 1.60 -11.83
N VAL A 82 -3.69 2.28 -10.71
CA VAL A 82 -4.01 3.72 -10.64
C VAL A 82 -2.86 4.57 -10.08
N ALA A 83 -2.07 4.03 -9.14
CA ALA A 83 -0.99 4.77 -8.51
C ALA A 83 0.11 3.83 -7.97
N TRP A 84 1.17 4.43 -7.41
CA TRP A 84 2.17 3.74 -6.60
C TRP A 84 2.37 4.51 -5.29
N ILE A 85 2.28 3.84 -4.13
CA ILE A 85 2.49 4.46 -2.83
C ILE A 85 3.85 4.11 -2.25
N GLN A 86 4.53 5.12 -1.68
CA GLN A 86 5.76 4.94 -0.93
C GLN A 86 5.69 5.66 0.41
N ILE A 87 6.05 4.96 1.50
CA ILE A 87 6.25 5.53 2.84
C ILE A 87 7.60 5.03 3.34
N PRO A 88 8.69 5.81 3.10
CA PRO A 88 10.07 5.34 3.36
C PRO A 88 10.30 4.93 4.81
N GLY A 89 9.75 5.69 5.77
CA GLY A 89 9.95 5.46 7.21
C GLY A 89 9.52 4.09 7.72
N ILE A 90 8.63 3.41 7.00
CA ILE A 90 8.09 2.08 7.38
C ILE A 90 8.23 1.03 6.29
N GLY A 91 8.90 1.35 5.18
CA GLY A 91 9.14 0.43 4.07
C GLY A 91 7.91 0.06 3.24
N VAL A 92 6.85 0.86 3.27
CA VAL A 92 5.71 0.72 2.34
C VAL A 92 6.15 1.19 0.97
N ASP A 93 6.00 0.34 -0.05
CA ASP A 93 6.47 0.61 -1.42
C ASP A 93 5.76 -0.35 -2.38
N TYR A 94 4.51 0.00 -2.76
CA TYR A 94 3.57 -0.88 -3.44
C TYR A 94 2.79 -0.18 -4.54
N PRO A 95 2.38 -0.92 -5.61
CA PRO A 95 1.36 -0.45 -6.54
C PRO A 95 0.02 -0.29 -5.82
N VAL A 96 -0.77 0.66 -6.30
CA VAL A 96 -2.16 0.88 -5.88
C VAL A 96 -3.06 0.53 -7.04
N VAL A 97 -4.00 -0.37 -6.81
CA VAL A 97 -4.98 -0.81 -7.80
C VAL A 97 -6.38 -0.33 -7.42
N GLN A 98 -7.32 -0.32 -8.38
CA GLN A 98 -8.72 -0.08 -8.09
C GLN A 98 -9.58 -1.15 -8.75
N GLY A 99 -10.43 -1.81 -7.97
CA GLY A 99 -11.41 -2.78 -8.46
C GLY A 99 -12.81 -2.18 -8.58
N GLU A 100 -13.76 -3.00 -9.02
CA GLU A 100 -15.17 -2.64 -9.07
C GLU A 100 -15.84 -2.61 -7.68
N ASP A 101 -15.14 -3.13 -6.65
CA ASP A 101 -15.59 -3.19 -5.27
C ASP A 101 -14.39 -3.11 -4.30
N ASN A 102 -14.66 -3.05 -2.98
CA ASN A 102 -13.63 -3.05 -1.93
C ASN A 102 -13.33 -4.46 -1.38
N GLU A 103 -13.72 -5.54 -2.06
CA GLU A 103 -13.54 -6.93 -1.61
C GLU A 103 -12.53 -7.70 -2.45
N TYR A 104 -12.53 -7.52 -3.77
CA TYR A 104 -11.69 -8.30 -4.69
C TYR A 104 -10.21 -8.24 -4.30
N TYR A 105 -9.65 -7.05 -4.18
CA TYR A 105 -8.23 -6.83 -3.87
C TYR A 105 -7.86 -7.07 -2.39
N LEU A 106 -8.82 -7.39 -1.52
CA LEU A 106 -8.50 -7.95 -0.21
C LEU A 106 -7.83 -9.32 -0.30
N TYR A 107 -8.13 -10.08 -1.35
CA TYR A 107 -7.69 -11.48 -1.47
C TYR A 107 -6.93 -11.75 -2.77
N HIS A 108 -6.65 -10.73 -3.58
CA HIS A 108 -5.92 -10.86 -4.83
C HIS A 108 -4.73 -9.91 -4.86
N THR A 109 -3.57 -10.45 -5.27
CA THR A 109 -2.34 -9.68 -5.48
C THR A 109 -2.47 -8.75 -6.69
N PHE A 110 -1.41 -7.98 -6.96
CA PHE A 110 -1.33 -7.14 -8.15
C PHE A 110 -1.48 -7.95 -9.46
N GLN A 111 -0.97 -9.18 -9.51
CA GLN A 111 -1.13 -10.08 -10.66
C GLN A 111 -2.48 -10.81 -10.70
N LYS A 112 -3.42 -10.40 -9.85
CA LYS A 112 -4.77 -11.01 -9.71
C LYS A 112 -4.75 -12.46 -9.21
N GLU A 113 -3.64 -12.89 -8.58
CA GLU A 113 -3.52 -14.21 -7.95
C GLU A 113 -4.15 -14.20 -6.56
N ASN A 114 -4.83 -15.31 -6.20
CA ASN A 114 -5.44 -15.44 -4.87
C ASN A 114 -4.35 -15.53 -3.79
N ASN A 115 -4.33 -14.57 -2.88
CA ASN A 115 -3.35 -14.48 -1.79
C ASN A 115 -3.90 -13.64 -0.65
N LYS A 116 -3.66 -14.07 0.60
CA LYS A 116 -4.11 -13.35 1.82
C LYS A 116 -3.44 -11.99 2.02
N ALA A 117 -2.31 -11.74 1.39
CA ALA A 117 -1.69 -10.41 1.43
C ALA A 117 -2.54 -9.37 0.69
N GLY A 118 -3.29 -9.79 -0.33
CA GLY A 118 -4.05 -8.89 -1.16
C GLY A 118 -3.19 -7.84 -1.84
N SER A 119 -3.77 -6.69 -2.12
CA SER A 119 -3.10 -5.51 -2.67
C SER A 119 -3.36 -4.27 -1.81
N ILE A 120 -2.59 -3.21 -2.08
CA ILE A 120 -3.02 -1.86 -1.68
C ILE A 120 -3.98 -1.37 -2.75
N PHE A 121 -5.17 -0.91 -2.34
CA PHE A 121 -6.19 -0.53 -3.30
C PHE A 121 -6.94 0.74 -2.91
N LEU A 122 -7.38 1.47 -3.93
CA LEU A 122 -8.20 2.66 -3.84
C LEU A 122 -9.66 2.25 -3.61
N ASP A 123 -10.39 3.00 -2.77
CA ASP A 123 -11.84 2.79 -2.60
C ASP A 123 -12.53 2.89 -3.97
N TYR A 124 -13.39 1.91 -4.30
CA TYR A 124 -14.04 1.83 -5.61
C TYR A 124 -14.93 3.04 -5.92
N ARG A 125 -15.34 3.82 -4.91
CA ARG A 125 -16.15 5.03 -5.06
C ARG A 125 -15.32 6.27 -5.38
N ASN A 126 -13.99 6.24 -5.12
CA ASN A 126 -13.11 7.31 -5.52
C ASN A 126 -12.87 7.30 -7.03
N HIS A 127 -12.56 8.46 -7.60
CA HIS A 127 -12.10 8.56 -8.98
C HIS A 127 -10.62 8.14 -9.08
N ASP A 128 -10.27 7.41 -10.13
CA ASP A 128 -8.94 6.86 -10.37
C ASP A 128 -7.88 7.91 -10.71
N ASP A 129 -8.30 9.15 -11.02
CA ASP A 129 -7.46 10.32 -11.26
C ASP A 129 -7.15 11.11 -9.98
N PHE A 130 -7.68 10.67 -8.83
CA PHE A 130 -7.49 11.30 -7.52
C PHE A 130 -7.98 12.75 -7.47
N THR A 131 -9.11 13.04 -8.05
CA THR A 131 -9.76 14.37 -8.01
C THR A 131 -10.81 14.51 -6.91
N ASP A 132 -11.07 13.48 -6.12
CA ASP A 132 -11.96 13.57 -4.97
C ASP A 132 -11.35 14.39 -3.83
N ARG A 133 -12.20 15.08 -3.08
CA ARG A 133 -11.79 15.81 -1.88
C ARG A 133 -11.11 14.92 -0.84
N ARG A 134 -11.62 13.68 -0.67
CA ARG A 134 -11.04 12.65 0.20
C ARG A 134 -10.81 11.36 -0.57
N VAL A 135 -9.60 10.84 -0.47
CA VAL A 135 -9.19 9.59 -1.08
C VAL A 135 -8.89 8.56 0.00
N ILE A 136 -9.36 7.33 -0.16
CA ILE A 136 -9.14 6.26 0.79
C ILE A 136 -8.37 5.12 0.13
N LEU A 137 -7.21 4.79 0.68
CA LEU A 137 -6.41 3.64 0.29
C LEU A 137 -6.48 2.56 1.38
N TYR A 138 -6.75 1.35 0.98
CA TYR A 138 -6.83 0.18 1.85
C TYR A 138 -5.62 -0.73 1.69
N GLY A 139 -5.26 -1.44 2.77
CA GLY A 139 -4.24 -2.47 2.75
C GLY A 139 -4.31 -3.35 3.99
N HIS A 140 -3.89 -4.61 3.87
CA HIS A 140 -3.91 -5.54 4.98
C HIS A 140 -2.88 -5.21 6.07
N ASN A 141 -3.22 -5.59 7.31
CA ASN A 141 -2.31 -5.61 8.45
C ASN A 141 -1.68 -7.00 8.56
N MET A 142 -0.68 -7.29 7.72
CA MET A 142 -0.05 -8.60 7.65
C MET A 142 0.89 -8.85 8.84
N LYS A 143 0.95 -10.12 9.32
CA LYS A 143 1.81 -10.48 10.47
C LYS A 143 3.30 -10.44 10.16
N ASP A 144 3.68 -10.58 8.89
CA ASP A 144 5.06 -10.53 8.41
C ASP A 144 5.60 -9.10 8.22
N GLY A 145 4.79 -8.09 8.50
CA GLY A 145 5.18 -6.69 8.35
C GLY A 145 4.94 -6.11 6.96
N SER A 146 4.40 -6.88 6.02
CA SER A 146 4.07 -6.42 4.67
C SER A 146 2.77 -5.60 4.62
N MET A 147 2.46 -5.04 3.48
CA MET A 147 1.31 -4.19 3.20
C MET A 147 1.24 -2.98 4.16
N PHE A 148 0.11 -2.71 4.78
CA PHE A 148 -0.07 -1.62 5.75
C PHE A 148 0.18 -2.02 7.21
N SER A 149 0.80 -3.16 7.46
CA SER A 149 1.07 -3.65 8.82
C SER A 149 1.89 -2.66 9.66
N ASN A 150 2.85 -1.97 9.04
CA ASN A 150 3.75 -1.07 9.72
C ASN A 150 3.17 0.33 9.98
N LEU A 151 1.96 0.65 9.51
CA LEU A 151 1.27 1.90 9.84
C LEU A 151 1.14 2.11 11.36
N LYS A 152 1.10 1.04 12.14
CA LYS A 152 1.04 1.08 13.61
C LYS A 152 2.21 1.82 14.27
N GLN A 153 3.37 1.96 13.60
CA GLN A 153 4.51 2.70 14.13
C GLN A 153 4.19 4.20 14.28
N TYR A 154 3.29 4.73 13.48
CA TYR A 154 2.83 6.13 13.54
C TYR A 154 1.94 6.44 14.75
N GLN A 155 1.56 5.45 15.57
CA GLN A 155 0.93 5.70 16.87
C GLN A 155 1.91 6.38 17.84
N ASP A 156 3.23 6.14 17.65
CA ASP A 156 4.27 6.90 18.35
C ASP A 156 4.40 8.29 17.73
N SER A 157 4.13 9.32 18.54
CA SER A 157 4.18 10.71 18.08
C SER A 157 5.59 11.20 17.77
N VAL A 158 6.62 10.64 18.40
CA VAL A 158 8.04 10.98 18.12
C VAL A 158 8.43 10.37 16.77
N PHE A 159 8.10 9.10 16.56
CA PHE A 159 8.32 8.45 15.27
C PHE A 159 7.62 9.22 14.14
N ARG A 160 6.33 9.58 14.32
CA ARG A 160 5.56 10.32 13.33
C ARG A 160 6.18 11.65 12.94
N LYS A 161 6.70 12.41 13.90
CA LYS A 161 7.37 13.71 13.64
C LYS A 161 8.68 13.57 12.88
N ASN A 162 9.38 12.45 13.02
CA ASN A 162 10.67 12.21 12.38
C ASN A 162 10.58 11.48 11.05
N SER A 163 9.40 10.96 10.70
CA SER A 163 9.18 10.11 9.52
C SER A 163 7.79 10.39 8.92
N ASP A 164 7.44 11.66 8.77
CA ASP A 164 6.09 12.10 8.37
C ASP A 164 5.86 12.10 6.85
N SER A 165 6.88 11.81 6.07
CA SER A 165 6.80 11.92 4.60
C SER A 165 6.31 10.63 3.96
N ALA A 166 5.38 10.78 3.01
CA ALA A 166 4.91 9.75 2.11
C ALA A 166 4.76 10.32 0.70
N TYR A 167 4.74 9.44 -0.30
CA TYR A 167 4.65 9.82 -1.70
C TYR A 167 3.60 8.97 -2.39
N LEU A 168 2.77 9.60 -3.20
CA LEU A 168 1.85 8.93 -4.10
C LEU A 168 2.20 9.34 -5.53
N TYR A 169 2.72 8.37 -6.28
CA TYR A 169 3.08 8.54 -7.68
C TYR A 169 1.87 8.18 -8.54
N LEU A 170 1.46 9.11 -9.40
CA LEU A 170 0.46 8.91 -10.44
C LEU A 170 1.12 8.99 -11.82
N PRO A 171 0.46 8.58 -12.89
CA PRO A 171 1.06 8.60 -14.23
C PRO A 171 1.60 9.97 -14.67
N GLU A 172 0.96 11.07 -14.27
CA GLU A 172 1.29 12.42 -14.72
C GLU A 172 1.83 13.34 -13.61
N LYS A 173 1.67 12.95 -12.35
CA LYS A 173 2.02 13.78 -11.19
C LYS A 173 2.46 12.95 -10.00
N THR A 174 3.27 13.53 -9.13
CA THR A 174 3.60 12.96 -7.82
C THR A 174 3.05 13.85 -6.72
N LEU A 175 2.31 13.28 -5.79
CA LEU A 175 1.82 13.95 -4.60
C LEU A 175 2.77 13.66 -3.43
N HIS A 176 3.33 14.71 -2.85
CA HIS A 176 4.07 14.63 -1.59
C HIS A 176 3.09 14.79 -0.44
N LEU A 177 3.11 13.86 0.48
CA LEU A 177 2.17 13.75 1.58
C LEU A 177 2.88 13.94 2.92
N GLU A 178 2.25 14.67 3.82
CA GLU A 178 2.61 14.75 5.24
C GLU A 178 1.64 13.91 6.08
N ILE A 179 2.16 12.99 6.88
CA ILE A 179 1.38 12.15 7.78
C ILE A 179 1.06 12.95 9.05
N THR A 180 -0.16 13.43 9.16
CA THR A 180 -0.59 14.36 10.23
C THR A 180 -1.12 13.64 11.46
N ALA A 181 -1.81 12.50 11.30
CA ALA A 181 -2.40 11.75 12.40
C ALA A 181 -2.38 10.24 12.18
N CYS A 182 -2.43 9.49 13.29
CA CYS A 182 -2.64 8.05 13.31
C CYS A 182 -3.69 7.73 14.37
N GLU A 183 -4.82 7.18 13.93
CA GLU A 183 -6.01 7.02 14.76
C GLU A 183 -6.62 5.63 14.63
N LYS A 184 -7.36 5.21 15.66
CA LYS A 184 -8.23 4.02 15.58
C LYS A 184 -9.67 4.50 15.49
N VAL A 185 -10.32 4.12 14.38
CA VAL A 185 -11.71 4.52 14.09
C VAL A 185 -12.60 3.29 13.88
N SER A 186 -13.90 3.46 14.08
CA SER A 186 -14.86 2.43 13.72
C SER A 186 -14.99 2.30 12.21
N MET A 187 -15.31 1.11 11.70
CA MET A 187 -15.67 0.91 10.28
C MET A 187 -16.90 1.72 9.83
N ARG A 188 -17.67 2.24 10.80
CA ARG A 188 -18.87 3.07 10.56
C ARG A 188 -18.60 4.54 10.81
N ASP A 189 -17.34 4.93 10.94
CA ASP A 189 -16.93 6.31 11.13
C ASP A 189 -17.20 7.14 9.88
N ASP A 190 -17.55 8.41 10.06
CA ASP A 190 -17.84 9.36 8.98
C ASP A 190 -16.63 9.60 8.06
N ILE A 191 -15.43 9.17 8.46
CA ILE A 191 -14.25 9.22 7.62
C ILE A 191 -14.40 8.38 6.34
N TYR A 192 -15.24 7.32 6.38
CA TYR A 192 -15.57 6.46 5.25
C TYR A 192 -16.78 6.94 4.45
N ALA A 193 -17.42 8.02 4.87
CA ALA A 193 -18.43 8.70 4.09
C ALA A 193 -17.74 9.58 3.04
N LEU A 194 -17.77 9.16 1.78
CA LEU A 194 -17.30 9.96 0.66
C LEU A 194 -18.46 10.86 0.21
N GLU A 195 -18.16 12.14 0.02
CA GLU A 195 -19.12 13.10 -0.51
C GLU A 195 -19.19 12.91 -2.03
N ASP A 196 -20.38 12.72 -2.56
CA ASP A 196 -20.63 12.68 -3.99
C ASP A 196 -20.41 14.08 -4.61
N ASP A 197 -19.77 14.14 -5.77
CA ASP A 197 -19.70 15.32 -6.65
C ASP A 197 -18.81 16.52 -6.24
N VAL A 198 -17.84 16.38 -5.33
CA VAL A 198 -16.84 17.43 -5.11
C VAL A 198 -15.53 17.07 -5.81
N SER A 199 -15.37 17.50 -7.05
CA SER A 199 -14.10 17.38 -7.77
C SER A 199 -13.15 18.52 -7.40
N CYS A 200 -11.89 18.18 -7.16
CA CYS A 200 -10.79 19.09 -6.85
C CYS A 200 -9.63 18.82 -7.81
N ASP A 201 -8.70 19.78 -7.96
CA ASP A 201 -7.47 19.56 -8.73
C ASP A 201 -6.59 18.46 -8.09
N TRP A 202 -6.68 18.30 -6.77
CA TRP A 202 -6.05 17.26 -5.95
C TRP A 202 -6.80 17.08 -4.63
N PRO A 203 -6.67 15.92 -3.94
CA PRO A 203 -7.35 15.67 -2.68
C PRO A 203 -6.94 16.65 -1.56
N GLU A 204 -7.89 17.04 -0.72
CA GLU A 204 -7.58 17.74 0.54
C GLU A 204 -6.96 16.78 1.57
N GLU A 205 -7.37 15.50 1.53
CA GLU A 205 -6.94 14.48 2.48
C GLU A 205 -6.85 13.10 1.83
N ILE A 206 -5.76 12.36 2.14
CA ILE A 206 -5.63 10.95 1.81
C ILE A 206 -5.61 10.14 3.08
N ILE A 207 -6.47 9.13 3.16
CA ILE A 207 -6.61 8.21 4.27
C ILE A 207 -5.98 6.87 3.90
N LEU A 208 -5.03 6.41 4.70
CA LEU A 208 -4.51 5.04 4.59
C LEU A 208 -5.15 4.20 5.68
N SER A 209 -5.92 3.19 5.31
CA SER A 209 -6.72 2.37 6.22
C SER A 209 -6.25 0.92 6.21
N THR A 210 -6.02 0.34 7.40
CA THR A 210 -5.76 -1.10 7.48
C THR A 210 -7.06 -1.88 7.36
N CYS A 211 -7.07 -2.90 6.49
CA CYS A 211 -8.16 -3.86 6.45
C CYS A 211 -7.97 -4.91 7.54
N SER A 212 -9.06 -5.27 8.23
CA SER A 212 -9.09 -6.38 9.19
C SER A 212 -10.46 -7.05 9.17
N SER A 213 -10.50 -8.32 8.90
CA SER A 213 -11.73 -9.11 8.85
C SER A 213 -12.34 -9.42 10.23
N SER A 214 -11.63 -9.13 11.32
CA SER A 214 -12.00 -9.60 12.67
C SER A 214 -12.29 -8.50 13.68
N SER A 215 -12.24 -7.21 13.32
CA SER A 215 -12.45 -6.08 14.23
C SER A 215 -13.28 -4.99 13.55
N ASP A 216 -14.26 -4.44 14.29
CA ASP A 216 -15.02 -3.25 13.87
C ASP A 216 -14.16 -1.97 13.86
N MET A 217 -12.89 -2.08 14.28
CA MET A 217 -11.95 -0.97 14.34
C MET A 217 -10.92 -1.07 13.22
N ARG A 218 -10.55 0.08 12.68
CA ARG A 218 -9.48 0.25 11.70
C ARG A 218 -8.42 1.18 12.26
N LEU A 219 -7.16 0.91 11.95
CA LEU A 219 -6.10 1.89 12.13
C LEU A 219 -5.99 2.69 10.85
N ILE A 220 -6.02 4.01 10.97
CA ILE A 220 -5.90 4.92 9.84
C ILE A 220 -4.72 5.88 10.03
N LEU A 221 -4.10 6.27 8.93
CA LEU A 221 -3.25 7.45 8.85
C LEU A 221 -3.99 8.52 8.05
N ARG A 222 -3.94 9.76 8.55
CA ARG A 222 -4.38 10.96 7.82
C ARG A 222 -3.16 11.62 7.18
N CYS A 223 -3.24 11.85 5.89
CA CYS A 223 -2.19 12.49 5.12
C CYS A 223 -2.74 13.74 4.43
N LYS A 224 -1.97 14.84 4.48
CA LYS A 224 -2.23 16.07 3.72
C LYS A 224 -1.24 16.17 2.57
N ILE A 225 -1.69 16.71 1.44
CA ILE A 225 -0.81 17.02 0.32
C ILE A 225 -0.06 18.30 0.64
N THR A 226 1.27 18.23 0.62
CA THR A 226 2.16 19.39 0.84
C THR A 226 2.73 19.93 -0.45
N ARG A 227 2.82 19.11 -1.50
CA ARG A 227 3.37 19.47 -2.80
C ARG A 227 2.83 18.56 -3.89
N VAL A 228 2.58 19.14 -5.06
CA VAL A 228 2.26 18.40 -6.30
C VAL A 228 3.38 18.68 -7.31
N LEU A 229 4.00 17.63 -7.83
CA LEU A 229 5.01 17.70 -8.87
C LEU A 229 4.43 17.09 -10.14
N HIS A 230 4.32 17.87 -11.20
CA HIS A 230 3.94 17.38 -12.52
C HIS A 230 5.18 16.80 -13.20
N LEU A 231 5.06 15.62 -13.79
CA LEU A 231 6.11 15.07 -14.65
C LEU A 231 6.14 15.90 -15.93
N LYS A 232 7.34 16.31 -16.36
CA LYS A 232 7.47 17.01 -17.65
C LYS A 232 7.10 16.03 -18.76
N SER A 233 6.14 16.41 -19.61
CA SER A 233 5.94 15.74 -20.89
C SER A 233 7.17 15.95 -21.76
N ASP A 234 7.65 14.90 -22.44
CA ASP A 234 8.82 14.95 -23.34
C ASP A 234 8.68 15.88 -24.56
N GLU A 235 7.56 16.59 -24.68
CA GLU A 235 7.30 17.53 -25.78
C GLU A 235 8.05 18.86 -25.68
N ASP A 236 8.63 19.22 -24.54
CA ASP A 236 9.32 20.52 -24.34
C ASP A 236 10.82 20.48 -24.75
N THR A 237 11.36 19.32 -25.14
CA THR A 237 12.78 19.17 -25.49
C THR A 237 13.06 19.39 -26.99
N SER A 238 12.05 19.64 -27.84
CA SER A 238 12.20 19.80 -29.28
C SER A 238 12.19 21.25 -29.80
N GLN A 239 12.25 22.25 -28.90
CA GLN A 239 12.30 23.67 -29.27
C GLN A 239 13.47 24.44 -28.62
N MET A 240 14.67 23.85 -28.62
CA MET A 240 15.90 24.65 -28.44
C MET A 240 16.93 24.33 -29.50
#